data_b891d245300b178f33568aad1fff52d6
#
_entry.id   b891d245300b178f33568aad1fff52d6
#
_cell.length_a   1.000
_cell.length_b   1.000
_cell.length_c   1.000
_cell.angle_alpha   90.00
_cell.angle_beta   90.00
_cell.angle_gamma   90.00
#
_symmetry.space_group_name_H-M   'P 1'
#
loop_
_entity.id
_entity.type
_entity.pdbx_description
1 polymer ?
#
loop_
_entity_poly.entity_id
_entity_poly.type
_entity_poly.pdbx_seq_one_letter_code
_entity_poly.pdbx_strand_id
1 'polypeptide(L)'
;MQADLQWLTNPAVFQVNRLDAHSDHMCCASAQEAARGETSLRQSLDGVWRFAWSRAPAARPAAFWREDFDDSAFETILVPGHMELQGYGQIQYINSLYPWDGHAQLLPPQIDWEDNPVGSYVRTFDL
;
A
#
# COMPACT_ATOMS: atom_id res chain seq x y z
N MET A 1 2.18 -17.07 1.51
CA MET A 1 3.36 -16.82 0.64
C MET A 1 4.07 -15.60 1.20
N GLN A 2 5.36 -15.67 1.42
CA GLN A 2 6.13 -14.52 1.92
C GLN A 2 6.57 -13.67 0.74
N ALA A 3 6.44 -12.34 0.85
CA ALA A 3 6.91 -11.41 -0.17
C ALA A 3 8.45 -11.49 -0.31
N ASP A 4 8.92 -11.64 -1.54
CA ASP A 4 10.33 -11.66 -1.88
C ASP A 4 10.77 -10.26 -2.33
N LEU A 5 11.83 -9.73 -1.72
CA LEU A 5 12.38 -8.43 -2.08
C LEU A 5 12.88 -8.38 -3.53
N GLN A 6 13.30 -9.51 -4.10
CA GLN A 6 13.72 -9.59 -5.51
C GLN A 6 12.61 -9.27 -6.49
N TRP A 7 11.34 -9.35 -6.09
CA TRP A 7 10.22 -8.95 -6.95
C TRP A 7 10.28 -7.46 -7.33
N LEU A 8 10.86 -6.62 -6.49
CA LEU A 8 10.96 -5.18 -6.74
C LEU A 8 11.83 -4.81 -7.96
N THR A 9 12.75 -5.69 -8.35
CA THR A 9 13.64 -5.50 -9.51
C THR A 9 13.35 -6.43 -10.67
N ASN A 10 12.30 -7.25 -10.58
CA ASN A 10 11.92 -8.21 -11.61
C ASN A 10 10.64 -7.75 -12.34
N PRO A 11 10.75 -7.16 -13.54
CA PRO A 11 9.59 -6.67 -14.28
C PRO A 11 8.63 -7.78 -14.75
N ALA A 12 9.04 -9.06 -14.71
CA ALA A 12 8.14 -10.18 -14.98
C ALA A 12 7.18 -10.48 -13.81
N VAL A 13 7.47 -10.00 -12.61
CA VAL A 13 6.61 -10.15 -11.43
C VAL A 13 5.79 -8.87 -11.24
N PHE A 14 4.73 -8.72 -12.02
CA PHE A 14 3.83 -7.55 -11.97
C PHE A 14 2.57 -7.78 -11.14
N GLN A 15 2.29 -9.04 -10.76
CA GLN A 15 1.18 -9.39 -9.88
C GLN A 15 1.46 -10.68 -9.10
N VAL A 16 1.03 -10.72 -7.84
CA VAL A 16 1.04 -11.92 -6.99
C VAL A 16 -0.23 -11.93 -6.17
N ASN A 17 -0.96 -13.05 -6.14
CA ASN A 17 -2.23 -13.21 -5.42
C ASN A 17 -3.28 -12.12 -5.75
N ARG A 18 -3.30 -11.68 -6.98
CA ARG A 18 -4.24 -10.69 -7.49
C ARG A 18 -5.16 -11.36 -8.51
N LEU A 19 -6.43 -11.01 -8.48
CA LEU A 19 -7.39 -11.41 -9.50
C LEU A 19 -7.02 -10.78 -10.85
N ASP A 20 -7.34 -11.49 -11.93
CA ASP A 20 -7.22 -10.93 -13.26
C ASP A 20 -8.07 -9.66 -13.42
N ALA A 21 -7.68 -8.83 -14.36
CA ALA A 21 -8.43 -7.61 -14.66
C ALA A 21 -9.88 -7.97 -15.04
N HIS A 22 -10.84 -7.33 -14.39
CA HIS A 22 -12.28 -7.55 -14.58
C HIS A 22 -13.03 -6.23 -14.39
N SER A 23 -14.27 -6.18 -14.90
CA SER A 23 -15.15 -5.05 -14.63
C SER A 23 -15.68 -5.12 -13.20
N ASP A 24 -15.79 -3.95 -12.58
CA ASP A 24 -16.38 -3.79 -11.26
C ASP A 24 -17.88 -3.56 -11.35
N HIS A 25 -18.63 -4.13 -10.42
CA HIS A 25 -20.07 -4.01 -10.30
C HIS A 25 -20.47 -3.74 -8.86
N MET A 26 -21.43 -2.85 -8.66
CA MET A 26 -22.02 -2.64 -7.35
C MET A 26 -23.05 -3.74 -7.09
N CYS A 27 -22.75 -4.63 -6.15
CA CYS A 27 -23.72 -5.60 -5.63
C CYS A 27 -24.65 -4.91 -4.64
N CYS A 28 -25.96 -5.16 -4.73
CA CYS A 28 -26.97 -4.63 -3.82
C CYS A 28 -27.72 -5.77 -3.16
N ALA A 29 -28.08 -5.61 -1.87
CA ALA A 29 -28.84 -6.60 -1.13
C ALA A 29 -30.34 -6.61 -1.55
N SER A 30 -30.83 -5.55 -2.20
CA SER A 30 -32.22 -5.43 -2.63
C SER A 30 -32.39 -4.56 -3.88
N ALA A 31 -33.53 -4.72 -4.56
CA ALA A 31 -33.90 -3.86 -5.68
C ALA A 31 -34.09 -2.38 -5.27
N GLN A 32 -34.46 -2.13 -4.00
CA GLN A 32 -34.59 -0.77 -3.48
C GLN A 32 -33.23 -0.09 -3.32
N GLU A 33 -32.19 -0.81 -2.86
CA GLU A 33 -30.82 -0.31 -2.82
C GLU A 33 -30.33 0.01 -4.23
N ALA A 34 -30.51 -0.90 -5.17
CA ALA A 34 -30.12 -0.69 -6.56
C ALA A 34 -30.78 0.55 -7.17
N ALA A 35 -32.07 0.76 -6.90
CA ALA A 35 -32.81 1.93 -7.40
C ALA A 35 -32.31 3.25 -6.81
N ARG A 36 -31.72 3.24 -5.60
CA ARG A 36 -31.13 4.40 -4.93
C ARG A 36 -29.64 4.61 -5.24
N GLY A 37 -28.99 3.64 -5.89
CA GLY A 37 -27.55 3.65 -6.12
C GLY A 37 -26.73 3.48 -4.83
N GLU A 38 -27.28 2.81 -3.83
CA GLU A 38 -26.69 2.53 -2.53
C GLU A 38 -26.48 1.02 -2.33
N THR A 39 -25.63 0.63 -1.41
CA THR A 39 -25.46 -0.77 -1.04
C THR A 39 -25.05 -0.93 0.42
N SER A 40 -25.73 -1.83 1.12
CA SER A 40 -25.35 -2.28 2.46
C SER A 40 -24.23 -3.34 2.45
N LEU A 41 -23.85 -3.84 1.28
CA LEU A 41 -22.80 -4.86 1.11
C LEU A 41 -21.41 -4.25 0.95
N ARG A 42 -21.26 -2.96 1.24
CA ARG A 42 -19.98 -2.24 1.14
C ARG A 42 -19.63 -1.61 2.47
N GLN A 43 -18.44 -1.90 2.95
CA GLN A 43 -17.85 -1.24 4.12
C GLN A 43 -16.68 -0.36 3.69
N SER A 44 -16.65 0.91 4.14
CA SER A 44 -15.48 1.77 3.97
C SER A 44 -14.43 1.42 5.00
N LEU A 45 -13.19 1.31 4.56
CA LEU A 45 -12.02 1.19 5.43
C LEU A 45 -11.28 2.53 5.60
N ASP A 46 -11.88 3.64 5.15
CA ASP A 46 -11.33 4.98 5.37
C ASP A 46 -11.22 5.31 6.86
N GLY A 47 -10.27 6.14 7.23
CA GLY A 47 -10.08 6.60 8.60
C GLY A 47 -8.68 6.36 9.13
N VAL A 48 -8.56 6.16 10.43
CA VAL A 48 -7.26 6.01 11.11
C VAL A 48 -6.80 4.57 11.01
N TRP A 49 -5.57 4.38 10.52
CA TRP A 49 -4.89 3.09 10.43
C TRP A 49 -3.65 3.07 11.33
N ARG A 50 -3.22 1.90 11.75
CA ARG A 50 -1.90 1.69 12.35
C ARG A 50 -0.87 1.74 11.24
N PHE A 51 0.28 2.37 11.49
CA PHE A 51 1.26 2.68 10.45
C PHE A 51 2.69 2.60 10.95
N ALA A 52 3.56 1.98 10.16
CA ALA A 52 5.00 2.01 10.36
C ALA A 52 5.69 2.44 9.07
N TRP A 53 6.48 3.51 9.16
CA TRP A 53 7.34 3.96 8.07
C TRP A 53 8.72 3.31 8.17
N SER A 54 9.26 2.92 7.02
CA SER A 54 10.62 2.38 6.90
C SER A 54 11.33 3.04 5.74
N ARG A 55 12.58 3.43 5.93
CA ARG A 55 13.38 4.08 4.89
C ARG A 55 13.67 3.16 3.70
N ALA A 56 13.73 1.86 3.94
CA ALA A 56 14.12 0.87 2.94
C ALA A 56 13.25 -0.39 3.03
N PRO A 57 13.06 -1.13 1.92
CA PRO A 57 12.24 -2.34 1.90
C PRO A 57 12.70 -3.41 2.89
N ALA A 58 14.02 -3.55 3.11
CA ALA A 58 14.57 -4.51 4.05
C ALA A 58 14.29 -4.18 5.52
N ALA A 59 14.07 -2.89 5.84
CA ALA A 59 13.81 -2.40 7.19
C ALA A 59 12.33 -2.47 7.59
N ARG A 60 11.43 -2.85 6.68
CA ARG A 60 10.01 -2.95 7.00
C ARG A 60 9.75 -4.01 8.09
N PRO A 61 8.73 -3.83 8.94
CA PRO A 61 8.37 -4.85 9.92
C PRO A 61 8.09 -6.18 9.24
N ALA A 62 8.79 -7.23 9.67
CA ALA A 62 8.59 -8.57 9.13
C ALA A 62 7.27 -9.16 9.63
N ALA A 63 6.53 -9.82 8.73
CA ALA A 63 5.30 -10.54 9.05
C ALA A 63 4.19 -9.69 9.74
N PHE A 64 4.18 -8.36 9.51
CA PHE A 64 3.19 -7.45 10.11
C PHE A 64 1.73 -7.74 9.72
N TRP A 65 1.52 -8.57 8.70
CA TRP A 65 0.19 -9.04 8.25
C TRP A 65 -0.37 -10.21 9.06
N ARG A 66 0.39 -10.75 10.02
CA ARG A 66 -0.07 -11.86 10.86
C ARG A 66 -1.03 -11.34 11.93
N GLU A 67 -2.04 -12.11 12.27
CA GLU A 67 -3.02 -11.78 13.31
C GLU A 67 -2.40 -11.65 14.71
N ASP A 68 -1.30 -12.39 14.95
CA ASP A 68 -0.57 -12.39 16.22
C ASP A 68 0.57 -11.37 16.26
N PHE A 69 0.67 -10.48 15.27
CA PHE A 69 1.70 -9.44 15.24
C PHE A 69 1.38 -8.31 16.23
N ASP A 70 2.35 -7.97 17.08
CA ASP A 70 2.23 -6.83 17.99
C ASP A 70 2.54 -5.52 17.24
N ASP A 71 1.49 -4.78 16.90
CA ASP A 71 1.57 -3.47 16.26
C ASP A 71 1.52 -2.31 17.26
N SER A 72 1.70 -2.54 18.56
CA SER A 72 1.63 -1.52 19.60
C SER A 72 2.61 -0.36 19.39
N ALA A 73 3.76 -0.64 18.77
CA ALA A 73 4.77 0.35 18.41
C ALA A 73 4.45 1.13 17.11
N PHE A 74 3.40 0.76 16.38
CA PHE A 74 3.00 1.48 15.17
C PHE A 74 2.37 2.82 15.54
N GLU A 75 2.65 3.83 14.75
CA GLU A 75 1.98 5.13 14.80
C GLU A 75 0.60 5.05 14.15
N THR A 76 -0.02 6.18 13.89
CA THR A 76 -1.31 6.27 13.21
C THR A 76 -1.21 7.16 11.99
N ILE A 77 -1.97 6.82 10.94
CA ILE A 77 -2.06 7.59 9.71
C ILE A 77 -3.51 7.65 9.22
N LEU A 78 -3.89 8.73 8.56
CA LEU A 78 -5.19 8.85 7.91
C LEU A 78 -5.17 8.22 6.52
N VAL A 79 -6.18 7.41 6.22
CA VAL A 79 -6.39 6.77 4.91
C VAL A 79 -7.81 7.13 4.43
N PRO A 80 -7.99 7.56 3.18
CA PRO A 80 -6.96 7.79 2.16
C PRO A 80 -6.09 9.02 2.45
N GLY A 81 -4.85 8.99 2.00
CA GLY A 81 -3.91 10.09 2.13
C GLY A 81 -2.50 9.69 1.73
N HIS A 82 -1.71 10.67 1.32
CA HIS A 82 -0.29 10.47 1.03
C HIS A 82 0.50 10.50 2.33
N MET A 83 1.37 9.53 2.55
CA MET A 83 2.19 9.45 3.77
C MET A 83 3.14 10.64 3.87
N GLU A 84 3.66 11.14 2.75
CA GLU A 84 4.58 12.28 2.70
C GLU A 84 3.90 13.57 3.19
N LEU A 85 2.61 13.76 2.91
CA LEU A 85 1.83 14.90 3.39
C LEU A 85 1.48 14.79 4.88
N GLN A 86 1.66 13.62 5.47
CA GLN A 86 1.43 13.37 6.89
C GLN A 86 2.73 13.27 7.69
N GLY A 87 3.86 13.69 7.08
CA GLY A 87 5.15 13.83 7.76
C GLY A 87 6.10 12.64 7.62
N TYR A 88 5.78 11.66 6.77
CA TYR A 88 6.61 10.47 6.57
C TYR A 88 7.35 10.52 5.23
N GLY A 89 8.68 10.45 5.30
CA GLY A 89 9.52 10.54 4.09
C GLY A 89 9.62 11.96 3.54
N GLN A 90 9.81 12.07 2.25
CA GLN A 90 9.96 13.34 1.53
C GLN A 90 9.09 13.38 0.29
N ILE A 91 8.49 14.53 0.02
CA ILE A 91 7.77 14.77 -1.22
C ILE A 91 8.79 14.80 -2.36
N GLN A 92 8.63 13.93 -3.33
CA GLN A 92 9.44 13.90 -4.54
C GLN A 92 8.60 14.39 -5.71
N TYR A 93 9.06 15.44 -6.38
CA TYR A 93 8.45 15.90 -7.62
C TYR A 93 9.13 15.23 -8.81
N ILE A 94 8.43 14.32 -9.44
CA ILE A 94 8.93 13.54 -10.57
C ILE A 94 7.96 13.70 -11.74
N ASN A 95 8.33 14.49 -12.74
CA ASN A 95 7.50 14.64 -13.93
C ASN A 95 8.18 14.16 -15.23
N SER A 96 9.50 14.05 -15.24
CA SER A 96 10.28 13.65 -16.42
C SER A 96 11.53 12.83 -16.09
N LEU A 97 11.82 12.62 -14.81
CA LEU A 97 13.01 11.91 -14.33
C LEU A 97 12.62 10.60 -13.67
N TYR A 98 13.55 9.65 -13.67
CA TYR A 98 13.42 8.45 -12.85
C TYR A 98 13.60 8.82 -11.36
N PRO A 99 12.91 8.14 -10.41
CA PRO A 99 12.85 8.59 -9.01
C PRO A 99 14.18 8.90 -8.31
N TRP A 100 15.25 8.27 -8.71
CA TRP A 100 16.58 8.42 -8.10
C TRP A 100 17.57 9.21 -8.96
N ASP A 101 17.13 9.78 -10.10
CA ASP A 101 17.98 10.60 -10.95
C ASP A 101 18.55 11.80 -10.17
N GLY A 102 19.87 11.96 -10.25
CA GLY A 102 20.61 12.98 -9.48
C GLY A 102 21.03 12.56 -8.08
N HIS A 103 20.51 11.44 -7.55
CA HIS A 103 20.87 10.89 -6.25
C HIS A 103 21.63 9.56 -6.37
N ALA A 104 21.23 8.71 -7.30
CA ALA A 104 21.88 7.45 -7.60
C ALA A 104 21.94 7.20 -9.10
N GLN A 105 23.00 6.54 -9.58
CA GLN A 105 23.13 6.13 -10.98
C GLN A 105 22.51 4.75 -11.16
N LEU A 106 21.18 4.71 -11.28
CA LEU A 106 20.40 3.49 -11.45
C LEU A 106 19.76 3.46 -12.84
N LEU A 107 19.71 2.29 -13.42
CA LEU A 107 19.00 2.04 -14.67
C LEU A 107 17.83 1.07 -14.40
N PRO A 108 16.64 1.32 -14.94
CA PRO A 108 15.52 0.37 -14.81
C PRO A 108 15.93 -1.04 -15.26
N PRO A 109 15.58 -2.12 -14.54
CA PRO A 109 14.67 -2.18 -13.39
C PRO A 109 15.35 -2.02 -12.02
N GLN A 110 16.56 -1.49 -11.95
CA GLN A 110 17.26 -1.27 -10.69
C GLN A 110 16.52 -0.25 -9.82
N ILE A 111 16.58 -0.45 -8.51
CA ILE A 111 16.04 0.46 -7.48
C ILE A 111 17.11 0.76 -6.44
N ASP A 112 16.98 1.86 -5.74
CA ASP A 112 17.77 2.09 -4.53
C ASP A 112 17.24 1.19 -3.41
N TRP A 113 18.12 0.41 -2.81
CA TRP A 113 17.76 -0.51 -1.73
C TRP A 113 17.81 0.13 -0.35
N GLU A 114 18.51 1.24 -0.19
CA GLU A 114 18.72 1.93 1.07
C GLU A 114 17.82 3.16 1.22
N ASP A 115 17.44 3.77 0.10
CA ASP A 115 16.55 4.93 0.05
C ASP A 115 15.36 4.66 -0.87
N ASN A 116 14.48 3.78 -0.40
CA ASN A 116 13.24 3.41 -1.07
C ASN A 116 12.15 3.21 0.01
N PRO A 117 11.51 4.29 0.45
CA PRO A 117 10.60 4.27 1.59
C PRO A 117 9.43 3.33 1.43
N VAL A 118 9.04 2.68 2.52
CA VAL A 118 7.91 1.74 2.59
C VAL A 118 7.01 2.11 3.76
N GLY A 119 5.71 2.24 3.49
CA GLY A 119 4.67 2.31 4.52
C GLY A 119 4.05 0.94 4.77
N SER A 120 4.03 0.49 6.01
CA SER A 120 3.31 -0.70 6.46
C SER A 120 2.04 -0.28 7.17
N TYR A 121 0.88 -0.67 6.62
CA TYR A 121 -0.44 -0.25 7.08
C TYR A 121 -1.20 -1.45 7.65
N VAL A 122 -1.81 -1.27 8.83
CA VAL A 122 -2.65 -2.29 9.47
C VAL A 122 -4.00 -1.68 9.85
N ARG A 123 -5.07 -2.36 9.50
CA ARG A 123 -6.44 -2.03 9.88
C ARG A 123 -7.19 -3.28 10.28
N THR A 124 -7.76 -3.28 11.48
CA THR A 124 -8.69 -4.32 11.93
C THR A 124 -10.12 -3.87 11.65
N PHE A 125 -10.96 -4.77 11.15
CA PHE A 125 -12.38 -4.53 10.90
C PHE A 125 -13.17 -5.82 11.03
N ASP A 126 -14.46 -5.70 11.34
CA ASP A 126 -15.40 -6.81 11.39
C ASP A 126 -16.18 -6.92 10.08
N LEU A 127 -16.53 -8.16 9.68
CA LEU A 127 -17.31 -8.49 8.48
C LEU A 127 -18.73 -8.90 8.87
#